data_701707088ac074014020b72ad157a4d7
#
_entry.id   701707088ac074014020b72ad157a4d7
#
_cell.length_a   1.000
_cell.length_b   1.000
_cell.length_c   1.000
_cell.angle_alpha   90.00
_cell.angle_beta   90.00
_cell.angle_gamma   90.00
#
_symmetry.space_group_name_H-M   'P 1'
#
loop_
_entity.id
_entity.type
_entity.pdbx_description
1 polymer ?
#
loop_
_entity_poly.entity_id
_entity_poly.type
_entity_poly.pdbx_seq_one_letter_code
_entity_poly.pdbx_strand_id
1 'polypeptide(L)'
;ELKRERIVKSIILNITNDKDHLVMGTESVTLYGSDYIVEKIGDIKYELSAKSFFQLNPPATKKLYDKVVEFAALKETDVVLDAYCGVGTIGQYVSRNCKEVYGVDIIPAAIEDANDNVKLNNLTNCTYVAGDANKIVPRWKKKGINFDVAIVDPPRVGLGPLAKNLLAVDAKKIVYVSCNPSTLARDLKVLTRKYKIRRIQPVDMFPGTAAVEAVVELVRK
;
A
#
# COMPACT_ATOMS: atom_id res chain seq x y z
N GLU A 1 -27.76 21.98 -3.25
CA GLU A 1 -28.38 21.16 -2.19
C GLU A 1 -27.31 20.51 -1.31
N LEU A 2 -26.37 19.76 -1.85
CA LEU A 2 -25.32 19.05 -1.09
C LEU A 2 -24.49 19.95 -0.15
N LYS A 3 -24.27 21.22 -0.51
CA LYS A 3 -23.53 22.16 0.34
C LYS A 3 -24.19 22.45 1.69
N ARG A 4 -25.48 22.17 1.83
CA ARG A 4 -26.24 22.38 3.08
C ARG A 4 -26.09 21.22 4.05
N GLU A 5 -25.62 20.06 3.57
CA GLU A 5 -25.41 18.89 4.40
C GLU A 5 -24.12 19.06 5.22
N ARG A 6 -24.22 19.07 6.53
CA ARG A 6 -23.08 19.27 7.46
C ARG A 6 -22.03 18.15 7.35
N ILE A 7 -22.42 16.98 6.85
CA ILE A 7 -21.53 15.82 6.68
C ILE A 7 -20.69 15.90 5.40
N VAL A 8 -21.11 16.71 4.40
CA VAL A 8 -20.36 16.91 3.16
C VAL A 8 -19.14 17.79 3.44
N LYS A 9 -17.94 17.24 3.25
CA LYS A 9 -16.67 17.94 3.47
C LYS A 9 -16.04 18.44 2.19
N SER A 10 -16.28 17.77 1.09
CA SER A 10 -15.73 18.10 -0.22
C SER A 10 -16.73 17.73 -1.31
N ILE A 11 -16.78 18.52 -2.39
CA ILE A 11 -17.47 18.21 -3.65
C ILE A 11 -16.48 18.50 -4.76
N ILE A 12 -16.10 17.48 -5.51
CA ILE A 12 -15.14 17.55 -6.59
C ILE A 12 -15.81 17.07 -7.87
N LEU A 13 -15.71 17.88 -8.92
CA LEU A 13 -16.08 17.50 -10.29
C LEU A 13 -14.83 16.94 -10.96
N ASN A 14 -14.89 15.68 -11.36
CA ASN A 14 -13.86 15.07 -12.19
C ASN A 14 -14.33 15.02 -13.64
N ILE A 15 -13.49 15.47 -14.55
CA ILE A 15 -13.75 15.59 -15.98
C ILE A 15 -13.00 14.47 -16.70
N THR A 16 -13.74 13.58 -17.34
CA THR A 16 -13.19 12.50 -18.16
C THR A 16 -13.60 12.68 -19.62
N ASN A 17 -12.71 12.32 -20.52
CA ASN A 17 -13.03 12.18 -21.94
C ASN A 17 -13.34 10.71 -22.21
N ASP A 18 -14.46 10.43 -22.85
CA ASP A 18 -14.96 9.05 -23.12
C ASP A 18 -13.98 8.14 -23.89
N LYS A 19 -12.89 8.71 -24.43
CA LYS A 19 -11.90 7.98 -25.23
C LYS A 19 -10.94 7.12 -24.42
N ASP A 20 -10.83 7.38 -23.11
CA ASP A 20 -9.72 6.79 -22.32
C ASP A 20 -10.14 5.57 -21.47
N HIS A 21 -11.42 5.20 -21.45
CA HIS A 21 -11.98 4.12 -20.62
C HIS A 21 -11.55 4.19 -19.13
N LEU A 22 -11.11 5.37 -18.68
CA LEU A 22 -10.70 5.60 -17.29
C LEU A 22 -11.92 5.95 -16.44
N VAL A 23 -12.00 5.37 -15.27
CA VAL A 23 -13.04 5.69 -14.27
C VAL A 23 -12.93 7.16 -13.83
N MET A 24 -11.69 7.69 -13.78
CA MET A 24 -11.40 9.07 -13.41
C MET A 24 -10.58 9.73 -14.52
N GLY A 25 -11.00 10.94 -14.91
CA GLY A 25 -10.26 11.75 -15.86
C GLY A 25 -9.06 12.48 -15.25
N THR A 26 -8.30 13.16 -16.09
CA THR A 26 -7.09 13.88 -15.67
C THR A 26 -7.39 15.19 -14.94
N GLU A 27 -8.52 15.83 -15.23
CA GLU A 27 -8.91 17.12 -14.68
C GLU A 27 -9.91 16.97 -13.53
N SER A 28 -9.71 17.77 -12.48
CA SER A 28 -10.65 17.85 -11.35
C SER A 28 -10.81 19.29 -10.90
N VAL A 29 -12.05 19.68 -10.56
CA VAL A 29 -12.40 21.01 -10.06
C VAL A 29 -13.09 20.87 -8.72
N THR A 30 -12.53 21.48 -7.69
CA THR A 30 -13.16 21.53 -6.37
C THR A 30 -14.30 22.53 -6.38
N LEU A 31 -15.52 22.06 -6.23
CA LEU A 31 -16.75 22.88 -6.22
C LEU A 31 -17.10 23.38 -4.82
N TYR A 32 -16.67 22.65 -3.77
CA TYR A 32 -16.92 22.98 -2.38
C TYR A 32 -15.94 22.26 -1.45
N GLY A 33 -15.53 22.92 -0.36
CA GLY A 33 -14.63 22.35 0.64
C GLY A 33 -13.18 22.24 0.17
N SER A 34 -12.47 21.27 0.73
CA SER A 34 -11.08 20.97 0.35
C SER A 34 -11.04 20.06 -0.86
N ASP A 35 -9.89 20.00 -1.54
CA ASP A 35 -9.61 19.05 -2.62
C ASP A 35 -9.23 17.65 -2.11
N TYR A 36 -9.26 17.47 -0.79
CA TYR A 36 -9.01 16.21 -0.10
C TYR A 36 -10.03 15.95 1.01
N ILE A 37 -10.09 14.72 1.47
CA ILE A 37 -10.74 14.30 2.72
C ILE A 37 -9.69 13.70 3.65
N VAL A 38 -9.96 13.72 4.96
CA VAL A 38 -9.07 13.11 5.95
C VAL A 38 -9.73 11.88 6.53
N GLU A 39 -9.04 10.75 6.40
CA GLU A 39 -9.40 9.48 7.01
C GLU A 39 -8.36 9.06 8.06
N LYS A 40 -8.74 8.13 8.93
CA LYS A 40 -7.87 7.65 10.01
C LYS A 40 -7.89 6.14 10.10
N ILE A 41 -6.69 5.53 10.16
CA ILE A 41 -6.50 4.11 10.46
C ILE A 41 -5.58 4.01 11.68
N GLY A 42 -6.09 3.48 12.79
CA GLY A 42 -5.34 3.53 14.05
C GLY A 42 -5.04 4.97 14.47
N ASP A 43 -3.78 5.30 14.67
CA ASP A 43 -3.33 6.65 15.04
C ASP A 43 -2.80 7.46 13.86
N ILE A 44 -2.78 6.90 12.66
CA ILE A 44 -2.30 7.57 11.45
C ILE A 44 -3.47 8.23 10.72
N LYS A 45 -3.30 9.48 10.35
CA LYS A 45 -4.22 10.25 9.51
C LYS A 45 -3.76 10.21 8.06
N TYR A 46 -4.69 10.18 7.14
CA TYR A 46 -4.42 10.20 5.70
C TYR A 46 -5.26 11.28 5.04
N GLU A 47 -4.61 12.23 4.41
CA GLU A 47 -5.24 13.10 3.43
C GLU A 47 -5.33 12.34 2.11
N LEU A 48 -6.52 12.31 1.54
CA LEU A 48 -6.86 11.52 0.36
C LEU A 48 -7.41 12.47 -0.70
N SER A 49 -6.69 12.63 -1.78
CA SER A 49 -7.19 13.33 -2.95
C SER A 49 -8.26 12.50 -3.68
N ALA A 50 -9.04 13.12 -4.57
CA ALA A 50 -10.08 12.41 -5.33
C ALA A 50 -9.55 11.26 -6.20
N LYS A 51 -8.24 11.25 -6.50
CA LYS A 51 -7.59 10.22 -7.34
C LYS A 51 -6.88 9.13 -6.51
N SER A 52 -6.82 9.28 -5.19
CA SER A 52 -6.12 8.35 -4.32
C SER A 52 -6.93 7.09 -4.11
N PHE A 53 -6.29 5.94 -4.23
CA PHE A 53 -6.89 4.71 -3.75
C PHE A 53 -6.77 4.62 -2.23
N PHE A 54 -7.88 4.34 -1.58
CA PHE A 54 -7.94 4.04 -0.16
C PHE A 54 -8.92 2.90 0.09
N GLN A 55 -8.65 2.09 1.09
CA GLN A 55 -9.51 0.94 1.44
C GLN A 55 -10.89 1.41 1.89
N LEU A 56 -11.94 0.87 1.26
CA LEU A 56 -13.32 1.34 1.41
C LEU A 56 -14.00 0.97 2.75
N ASN A 57 -13.38 0.07 3.54
CA ASN A 57 -13.92 -0.39 4.81
C ASN A 57 -12.90 -0.14 5.95
N PRO A 58 -12.85 1.08 6.53
CA PRO A 58 -11.83 1.42 7.53
C PRO A 58 -11.75 0.47 8.73
N PRO A 59 -12.86 -0.01 9.35
CA PRO A 59 -12.78 -0.98 10.43
C PRO A 59 -12.14 -2.32 10.03
N ALA A 60 -12.44 -2.82 8.82
CA ALA A 60 -11.83 -4.05 8.30
C ALA A 60 -10.37 -3.79 7.88
N THR A 61 -10.08 -2.63 7.31
CA THR A 61 -8.72 -2.21 6.95
C THR A 61 -7.80 -2.19 8.17
N LYS A 62 -8.28 -1.68 9.30
CA LYS A 62 -7.50 -1.73 10.53
C LYS A 62 -7.15 -3.17 10.92
N LYS A 63 -8.11 -4.10 10.85
CA LYS A 63 -7.85 -5.53 11.13
C LYS A 63 -6.84 -6.13 10.16
N LEU A 64 -6.93 -5.77 8.86
CA LEU A 64 -5.97 -6.19 7.84
C LEU A 64 -4.56 -5.69 8.19
N TYR A 65 -4.42 -4.41 8.52
CA TYR A 65 -3.12 -3.81 8.84
C TYR A 65 -2.56 -4.29 10.17
N ASP A 66 -3.42 -4.54 11.17
CA ASP A 66 -2.99 -5.19 12.42
C ASP A 66 -2.39 -6.59 12.13
N LYS A 67 -2.94 -7.33 11.15
CA LYS A 67 -2.35 -8.61 10.71
C LYS A 67 -1.03 -8.42 9.96
N VAL A 68 -0.90 -7.36 9.17
CA VAL A 68 0.38 -7.02 8.54
C VAL A 68 1.44 -6.72 9.61
N VAL A 69 1.12 -5.92 10.63
CA VAL A 69 2.02 -5.62 11.77
C VAL A 69 2.41 -6.90 12.51
N GLU A 70 1.43 -7.74 12.85
CA GLU A 70 1.66 -9.03 13.53
C GLU A 70 2.60 -9.94 12.72
N PHE A 71 2.39 -10.04 11.40
CA PHE A 71 3.17 -10.92 10.54
C PHE A 71 4.54 -10.34 10.23
N ALA A 72 4.64 -9.03 10.05
CA ALA A 72 5.91 -8.33 9.89
C ALA A 72 6.80 -8.52 11.14
N ALA A 73 6.21 -8.43 12.34
CA ALA A 73 6.90 -8.53 13.62
C ALA A 73 8.21 -7.72 13.62
N LEU A 74 8.06 -6.43 13.28
CA LEU A 74 9.17 -5.51 13.06
C LEU A 74 9.95 -5.23 14.34
N LYS A 75 11.22 -4.90 14.17
CA LYS A 75 12.11 -4.38 15.20
C LYS A 75 12.48 -2.95 14.85
N GLU A 76 12.80 -2.14 15.85
CA GLU A 76 13.23 -0.76 15.68
C GLU A 76 14.48 -0.58 14.78
N THR A 77 15.22 -1.67 14.55
CA THR A 77 16.39 -1.70 13.67
C THR A 77 16.08 -2.09 12.22
N ASP A 78 14.87 -2.57 11.95
CA ASP A 78 14.52 -3.12 10.64
C ASP A 78 14.29 -2.02 9.61
N VAL A 79 14.75 -2.27 8.39
CA VAL A 79 14.48 -1.48 7.19
C VAL A 79 13.40 -2.19 6.37
N VAL A 80 12.32 -1.48 6.09
CA VAL A 80 11.11 -2.02 5.44
C VAL A 80 11.01 -1.53 4.00
N LEU A 81 10.75 -2.46 3.09
CA LEU A 81 10.26 -2.16 1.74
C LEU A 81 8.73 -2.20 1.76
N ASP A 82 8.07 -1.14 1.28
CA ASP A 82 6.64 -1.08 1.00
C ASP A 82 6.42 -0.93 -0.50
N ALA A 83 6.20 -2.04 -1.20
CA ALA A 83 6.02 -2.05 -2.65
C ALA A 83 4.53 -2.07 -3.03
N TYR A 84 4.17 -1.26 -4.02
CA TYR A 84 2.79 -0.88 -4.36
C TYR A 84 2.14 -0.08 -3.22
N CYS A 85 2.88 0.89 -2.68
CA CYS A 85 2.51 1.57 -1.45
C CYS A 85 1.31 2.51 -1.57
N GLY A 86 0.87 2.87 -2.79
CA GLY A 86 -0.19 3.86 -2.99
C GLY A 86 0.13 5.16 -2.26
N VAL A 87 -0.79 5.66 -1.46
CA VAL A 87 -0.63 6.85 -0.60
C VAL A 87 0.15 6.56 0.70
N GLY A 88 0.89 5.45 0.73
CA GLY A 88 1.76 5.07 1.85
C GLY A 88 1.04 4.50 3.07
N THR A 89 -0.16 3.95 2.89
CA THR A 89 -1.02 3.57 4.02
C THR A 89 -0.40 2.50 4.91
N ILE A 90 0.12 1.42 4.34
CA ILE A 90 0.72 0.32 5.11
C ILE A 90 2.06 0.75 5.69
N GLY A 91 2.94 1.35 4.86
CA GLY A 91 4.26 1.78 5.29
C GLY A 91 4.21 2.76 6.46
N GLN A 92 3.33 3.77 6.41
CA GLN A 92 3.16 4.72 7.51
C GLN A 92 2.56 4.05 8.75
N TYR A 93 1.63 3.10 8.56
CA TYR A 93 1.03 2.37 9.68
C TYR A 93 2.06 1.57 10.47
N VAL A 94 3.06 0.99 9.80
CA VAL A 94 4.11 0.18 10.44
C VAL A 94 5.34 1.00 10.85
N SER A 95 5.47 2.25 10.40
CA SER A 95 6.69 3.07 10.51
C SER A 95 7.19 3.25 11.95
N ARG A 96 6.27 3.31 12.92
CA ARG A 96 6.62 3.47 14.34
C ARG A 96 7.32 2.25 14.95
N ASN A 97 7.32 1.13 14.24
CA ASN A 97 7.85 -0.15 14.70
C ASN A 97 9.15 -0.54 14.00
N CYS A 98 9.73 0.35 13.19
CA CYS A 98 10.92 0.06 12.40
C CYS A 98 11.85 1.28 12.28
N LYS A 99 13.07 1.04 11.78
CA LYS A 99 14.07 2.09 11.57
C LYS A 99 13.68 2.99 10.41
N GLU A 100 13.38 2.40 9.26
CA GLU A 100 13.11 3.13 8.02
C GLU A 100 12.09 2.36 7.15
N VAL A 101 11.28 3.11 6.43
CA VAL A 101 10.35 2.60 5.39
C VAL A 101 10.71 3.24 4.05
N TYR A 102 10.89 2.40 3.04
CA TYR A 102 11.05 2.80 1.64
C TYR A 102 9.85 2.32 0.84
N GLY A 103 9.00 3.26 0.42
CA GLY A 103 7.81 2.97 -0.37
C GLY A 103 7.99 3.29 -1.84
N VAL A 104 7.38 2.49 -2.71
CA VAL A 104 7.38 2.71 -4.15
C VAL A 104 6.01 2.39 -4.74
N ASP A 105 5.51 3.32 -5.54
CA ASP A 105 4.32 3.14 -6.38
C ASP A 105 4.54 3.77 -7.75
N ILE A 106 3.85 3.25 -8.76
CA ILE A 106 3.98 3.75 -10.13
C ILE A 106 3.22 5.06 -10.36
N ILE A 107 2.25 5.38 -9.49
CA ILE A 107 1.35 6.53 -9.61
C ILE A 107 1.97 7.77 -8.93
N PRO A 108 2.44 8.79 -9.68
CA PRO A 108 3.09 9.96 -9.07
C PRO A 108 2.20 10.71 -8.08
N ALA A 109 0.92 10.90 -8.39
CA ALA A 109 -0.02 11.59 -7.50
C ALA A 109 -0.21 10.86 -6.16
N ALA A 110 -0.22 9.51 -6.16
CA ALA A 110 -0.29 8.74 -4.93
C ALA A 110 0.97 8.92 -4.07
N ILE A 111 2.13 9.10 -4.69
CA ILE A 111 3.39 9.36 -3.99
C ILE A 111 3.44 10.80 -3.45
N GLU A 112 2.86 11.77 -4.15
CA GLU A 112 2.68 13.13 -3.62
C GLU A 112 1.83 13.08 -2.36
N ASP A 113 0.67 12.46 -2.39
CA ASP A 113 -0.19 12.25 -1.23
C ASP A 113 0.55 11.47 -0.11
N ALA A 114 1.34 10.44 -0.44
CA ALA A 114 2.12 9.69 0.55
C ALA A 114 3.12 10.58 1.29
N ASN A 115 3.83 11.46 0.57
CA ASN A 115 4.79 12.38 1.16
C ASN A 115 4.11 13.49 2.00
N ASP A 116 2.93 13.94 1.62
CA ASP A 116 2.16 14.89 2.41
C ASP A 116 1.59 14.22 3.68
N ASN A 117 1.17 12.98 3.58
CA ASN A 117 0.76 12.18 4.74
C ASN A 117 1.92 11.91 5.71
N VAL A 118 3.14 11.76 5.24
CA VAL A 118 4.35 11.69 6.10
C VAL A 118 4.49 12.97 6.93
N LYS A 119 4.34 14.14 6.30
CA LYS A 119 4.39 15.44 6.99
C LYS A 119 3.23 15.60 7.99
N LEU A 120 2.00 15.27 7.56
CA LEU A 120 0.79 15.35 8.38
C LEU A 120 0.93 14.56 9.70
N ASN A 121 1.60 13.40 9.65
CA ASN A 121 1.80 12.54 10.80
C ASN A 121 3.13 12.76 11.54
N ASN A 122 3.92 13.76 11.14
CA ASN A 122 5.25 14.07 11.68
C ASN A 122 6.20 12.83 11.66
N LEU A 123 6.11 12.01 10.61
CA LEU A 123 6.98 10.87 10.44
C LEU A 123 8.31 11.31 9.79
N THR A 124 9.42 10.81 10.31
CA THR A 124 10.77 11.19 9.85
C THR A 124 11.53 10.04 9.20
N ASN A 125 10.95 8.84 9.22
CA ASN A 125 11.59 7.61 8.79
C ASN A 125 10.91 6.95 7.59
N CYS A 126 10.11 7.69 6.84
CA CYS A 126 9.44 7.18 5.63
C CYS A 126 9.92 7.93 4.39
N THR A 127 10.28 7.20 3.36
CA THR A 127 10.69 7.73 2.05
C THR A 127 9.86 7.08 0.95
N TYR A 128 9.11 7.88 0.19
CA TYR A 128 8.25 7.40 -0.90
C TYR A 128 8.72 7.93 -2.24
N VAL A 129 8.79 7.06 -3.26
CA VAL A 129 9.31 7.36 -4.59
C VAL A 129 8.38 6.85 -5.68
N ALA A 130 8.05 7.73 -6.63
CA ALA A 130 7.29 7.35 -7.82
C ALA A 130 8.15 6.55 -8.81
N GLY A 131 7.65 5.41 -9.24
CA GLY A 131 8.30 4.61 -10.26
C GLY A 131 7.89 3.15 -10.28
N ASP A 132 8.33 2.44 -11.31
CA ASP A 132 8.12 1.00 -11.42
C ASP A 132 8.96 0.27 -10.35
N ALA A 133 8.28 -0.44 -9.45
CA ALA A 133 8.92 -1.24 -8.40
C ALA A 133 9.98 -2.20 -8.95
N ASN A 134 9.76 -2.75 -10.16
CA ASN A 134 10.73 -3.61 -10.83
C ASN A 134 12.05 -2.92 -11.17
N LYS A 135 12.06 -1.59 -11.27
CA LYS A 135 13.25 -0.79 -11.56
C LYS A 135 13.82 -0.15 -10.29
N ILE A 136 12.95 0.36 -9.43
CA ILE A 136 13.35 1.11 -8.23
C ILE A 136 13.96 0.17 -7.18
N VAL A 137 13.31 -0.97 -6.88
CA VAL A 137 13.80 -1.90 -5.84
C VAL A 137 15.21 -2.42 -6.14
N PRO A 138 15.55 -2.88 -7.36
CA PRO A 138 16.94 -3.24 -7.68
C PRO A 138 17.93 -2.07 -7.59
N ARG A 139 17.49 -0.83 -7.90
CA ARG A 139 18.35 0.36 -7.76
C ARG A 139 18.68 0.65 -6.30
N TRP A 140 17.69 0.53 -5.40
CA TRP A 140 17.92 0.69 -3.97
C TRP A 140 18.91 -0.34 -3.45
N LYS A 141 18.76 -1.60 -3.86
CA LYS A 141 19.72 -2.65 -3.51
C LYS A 141 21.15 -2.33 -3.99
N LYS A 142 21.30 -1.85 -5.23
CA LYS A 142 22.61 -1.42 -5.78
C LYS A 142 23.22 -0.24 -5.00
N LYS A 143 22.39 0.61 -4.39
CA LYS A 143 22.83 1.72 -3.52
C LYS A 143 23.16 1.27 -2.10
N GLY A 144 23.13 -0.03 -1.82
CA GLY A 144 23.46 -0.58 -0.51
C GLY A 144 22.30 -0.60 0.50
N ILE A 145 21.07 -0.26 0.08
CA ILE A 145 19.91 -0.37 0.96
C ILE A 145 19.53 -1.85 1.06
N ASN A 146 19.62 -2.38 2.28
CA ASN A 146 19.24 -3.75 2.60
C ASN A 146 17.93 -3.74 3.37
N PHE A 147 16.95 -4.49 2.86
CA PHE A 147 15.63 -4.60 3.47
C PHE A 147 15.56 -5.84 4.36
N ASP A 148 15.13 -5.65 5.60
CA ASP A 148 14.89 -6.75 6.54
C ASP A 148 13.53 -7.39 6.30
N VAL A 149 12.53 -6.57 6.02
CA VAL A 149 11.16 -7.00 5.73
C VAL A 149 10.66 -6.33 4.46
N ALA A 150 10.03 -7.09 3.57
CA ALA A 150 9.30 -6.57 2.44
C ALA A 150 7.80 -6.75 2.66
N ILE A 151 7.05 -5.66 2.58
CA ILE A 151 5.58 -5.67 2.56
C ILE A 151 5.16 -5.37 1.14
N VAL A 152 4.24 -6.14 0.60
CA VAL A 152 3.74 -5.98 -0.76
C VAL A 152 2.21 -6.09 -0.79
N ASP A 153 1.56 -5.13 -1.45
CA ASP A 153 0.11 -5.12 -1.67
C ASP A 153 -0.18 -4.83 -3.15
N PRO A 154 0.11 -5.80 -4.04
CA PRO A 154 -0.01 -5.59 -5.48
C PRO A 154 -1.47 -5.56 -5.94
N PRO A 155 -1.75 -4.96 -7.12
CA PRO A 155 -3.06 -5.01 -7.75
C PRO A 155 -3.49 -6.45 -8.06
N ARG A 156 -4.73 -6.64 -8.51
CA ARG A 156 -5.35 -7.95 -8.79
C ARG A 156 -4.51 -8.86 -9.71
N VAL A 157 -3.65 -8.29 -10.54
CA VAL A 157 -2.73 -9.06 -11.41
C VAL A 157 -1.55 -9.68 -10.66
N GLY A 158 -1.35 -9.35 -9.38
CA GLY A 158 -0.27 -9.86 -8.53
C GLY A 158 1.07 -9.18 -8.79
N LEU A 159 2.14 -9.79 -8.26
CA LEU A 159 3.51 -9.24 -8.30
C LEU A 159 4.15 -9.24 -9.71
N GLY A 160 3.76 -10.19 -10.55
CA GLY A 160 4.40 -10.33 -11.85
C GLY A 160 5.93 -10.48 -11.75
N PRO A 161 6.72 -9.67 -12.52
CA PRO A 161 8.18 -9.73 -12.47
C PRO A 161 8.79 -9.41 -11.10
N LEU A 162 8.10 -8.61 -10.26
CA LEU A 162 8.61 -8.24 -8.93
C LEU A 162 8.79 -9.47 -8.03
N ALA A 163 8.04 -10.56 -8.23
CA ALA A 163 8.25 -11.80 -7.48
C ALA A 163 9.68 -12.33 -7.60
N LYS A 164 10.31 -12.21 -8.78
CA LYS A 164 11.71 -12.59 -8.99
C LYS A 164 12.67 -11.59 -8.35
N ASN A 165 12.37 -10.29 -8.44
CA ASN A 165 13.20 -9.25 -7.83
C ASN A 165 13.22 -9.37 -6.30
N LEU A 166 12.11 -9.76 -5.67
CA LEU A 166 12.03 -10.02 -4.24
C LEU A 166 12.96 -11.17 -3.79
N LEU A 167 13.17 -12.19 -4.63
CA LEU A 167 14.18 -13.22 -4.33
C LEU A 167 15.60 -12.65 -4.27
N ALA A 168 15.89 -11.62 -5.09
CA ALA A 168 17.18 -10.94 -5.12
C ALA A 168 17.31 -9.89 -3.99
N VAL A 169 16.21 -9.30 -3.53
CA VAL A 169 16.17 -8.40 -2.35
C VAL A 169 16.67 -9.12 -1.12
N ASP A 170 16.32 -10.40 -0.98
CA ASP A 170 16.80 -11.27 0.09
C ASP A 170 16.39 -10.79 1.49
N ALA A 171 15.22 -10.21 1.61
CA ALA A 171 14.66 -9.83 2.91
C ALA A 171 14.50 -11.08 3.80
N LYS A 172 14.62 -10.91 5.10
CA LYS A 172 14.40 -12.01 6.08
C LYS A 172 12.97 -12.51 6.03
N LYS A 173 12.04 -11.60 5.69
CA LYS A 173 10.62 -11.85 5.68
C LYS A 173 9.92 -11.09 4.57
N ILE A 174 8.85 -11.69 4.01
CA ILE A 174 7.91 -11.00 3.12
C ILE A 174 6.52 -11.13 3.73
N VAL A 175 5.80 -10.00 3.83
CA VAL A 175 4.37 -9.96 4.14
C VAL A 175 3.64 -9.58 2.87
N TYR A 176 2.83 -10.49 2.36
CA TYR A 176 2.09 -10.31 1.12
C TYR A 176 0.60 -10.11 1.44
N VAL A 177 0.06 -8.95 1.14
CA VAL A 177 -1.37 -8.65 1.13
C VAL A 177 -1.90 -8.89 -0.27
N SER A 178 -3.02 -9.58 -0.42
CA SER A 178 -3.57 -9.93 -1.73
C SER A 178 -5.08 -9.93 -1.76
N CYS A 179 -5.64 -9.21 -2.73
CA CYS A 179 -7.07 -9.22 -3.04
C CYS A 179 -7.49 -10.33 -4.04
N ASN A 180 -6.54 -11.18 -4.49
CA ASN A 180 -6.82 -12.23 -5.48
C ASN A 180 -6.07 -13.52 -5.15
N PRO A 181 -6.74 -14.54 -4.61
CA PRO A 181 -6.13 -15.81 -4.25
C PRO A 181 -5.44 -16.54 -5.41
N SER A 182 -5.96 -16.40 -6.64
CA SER A 182 -5.38 -17.10 -7.80
C SER A 182 -4.02 -16.53 -8.19
N THR A 183 -3.87 -15.21 -8.24
CA THR A 183 -2.58 -14.57 -8.52
C THR A 183 -1.62 -14.71 -7.35
N LEU A 184 -2.12 -14.69 -6.11
CA LEU A 184 -1.34 -14.99 -4.92
C LEU A 184 -0.71 -16.39 -5.03
N ALA A 185 -1.50 -17.43 -5.33
CA ALA A 185 -0.99 -18.80 -5.46
C ALA A 185 0.11 -18.93 -6.52
N ARG A 186 -0.06 -18.23 -7.67
CA ARG A 186 0.95 -18.17 -8.73
C ARG A 186 2.24 -17.52 -8.23
N ASP A 187 2.15 -16.41 -7.54
CA ASP A 187 3.32 -15.65 -7.07
C ASP A 187 4.03 -16.39 -5.93
N LEU A 188 3.27 -17.04 -5.04
CA LEU A 188 3.81 -17.91 -3.99
C LEU A 188 4.65 -19.05 -4.57
N LYS A 189 4.27 -19.63 -5.73
CA LYS A 189 5.07 -20.65 -6.41
C LYS A 189 6.47 -20.15 -6.78
N VAL A 190 6.62 -18.86 -7.08
CA VAL A 190 7.93 -18.24 -7.32
C VAL A 190 8.66 -17.97 -6.01
N LEU A 191 7.99 -17.34 -5.05
CA LEU A 191 8.60 -16.92 -3.78
C LEU A 191 9.04 -18.10 -2.93
N THR A 192 8.31 -19.23 -2.97
CA THR A 192 8.65 -20.44 -2.21
C THR A 192 9.93 -21.14 -2.68
N ARG A 193 10.55 -20.69 -3.75
CA ARG A 193 11.92 -21.13 -4.11
C ARG A 193 12.96 -20.75 -3.05
N LYS A 194 12.73 -19.62 -2.35
CA LYS A 194 13.65 -19.08 -1.33
C LYS A 194 13.02 -18.92 0.05
N TYR A 195 11.69 -18.79 0.10
CA TYR A 195 10.93 -18.54 1.31
C TYR A 195 10.06 -19.73 1.67
N LYS A 196 9.75 -19.88 2.94
CA LYS A 196 8.75 -20.82 3.48
C LYS A 196 7.51 -20.03 3.87
N ILE A 197 6.32 -20.47 3.44
CA ILE A 197 5.05 -19.94 3.93
C ILE A 197 4.91 -20.37 5.39
N ARG A 198 4.77 -19.41 6.29
CA ARG A 198 4.60 -19.66 7.71
C ARG A 198 3.14 -19.59 8.13
N ARG A 199 2.44 -18.53 7.67
CA ARG A 199 1.04 -18.31 8.00
C ARG A 199 0.30 -17.74 6.79
N ILE A 200 -1.00 -18.04 6.71
CA ILE A 200 -1.93 -17.41 5.76
C ILE A 200 -3.17 -17.05 6.59
N GLN A 201 -3.58 -15.79 6.53
CA GLN A 201 -4.75 -15.28 7.19
C GLN A 201 -5.68 -14.62 6.17
N PRO A 202 -6.85 -15.20 5.88
CA PRO A 202 -7.88 -14.49 5.13
C PRO A 202 -8.52 -13.42 6.00
N VAL A 203 -8.90 -12.31 5.37
CA VAL A 203 -9.60 -11.17 5.98
C VAL A 203 -10.81 -10.83 5.13
N ASP A 204 -11.99 -10.87 5.73
CA ASP A 204 -13.23 -10.47 5.08
C ASP A 204 -13.36 -8.95 5.13
N MET A 205 -12.91 -8.31 4.03
CA MET A 205 -12.98 -6.87 3.87
C MET A 205 -14.36 -6.37 3.44
N PHE A 206 -15.13 -7.22 2.79
CA PHE A 206 -16.43 -6.89 2.19
C PHE A 206 -17.46 -7.99 2.45
N PRO A 207 -17.98 -8.10 3.70
CA PRO A 207 -18.94 -9.12 4.09
C PRO A 207 -20.14 -9.17 3.15
N GLY A 208 -20.54 -10.38 2.76
CA GLY A 208 -21.62 -10.61 1.82
C GLY A 208 -21.22 -10.56 0.33
N THR A 209 -19.94 -10.40 0.03
CA THR A 209 -19.39 -10.51 -1.33
C THR A 209 -18.46 -11.71 -1.47
N ALA A 210 -18.06 -12.03 -2.71
CA ALA A 210 -17.06 -13.06 -2.99
C ALA A 210 -15.61 -12.54 -2.84
N ALA A 211 -15.41 -11.27 -2.49
CA ALA A 211 -14.10 -10.68 -2.34
C ALA A 211 -13.50 -11.07 -0.99
N VAL A 212 -12.29 -11.61 -1.00
CA VAL A 212 -11.51 -11.93 0.19
C VAL A 212 -10.09 -11.40 0.04
N GLU A 213 -9.61 -10.72 1.08
CA GLU A 213 -8.20 -10.37 1.21
C GLU A 213 -7.46 -11.50 1.94
N ALA A 214 -6.18 -11.65 1.66
CA ALA A 214 -5.33 -12.60 2.37
C ALA A 214 -4.00 -11.95 2.73
N VAL A 215 -3.57 -12.12 3.98
CA VAL A 215 -2.22 -11.76 4.43
C VAL A 215 -1.40 -13.04 4.55
N VAL A 216 -0.23 -13.06 3.92
CA VAL A 216 0.67 -14.22 3.93
C VAL A 216 2.01 -13.80 4.52
N GLU A 217 2.46 -14.57 5.51
CA GLU A 217 3.81 -14.47 6.06
C GLU A 217 4.74 -15.48 5.39
N LEU A 218 5.78 -14.97 4.75
CA LEU A 218 6.86 -15.78 4.20
C LEU A 218 8.16 -15.46 4.94
N VAL A 219 8.87 -16.48 5.39
CA VAL A 219 10.18 -16.36 6.03
C VAL A 219 11.24 -17.02 5.16
N ARG A 220 12.42 -16.41 5.11
CA ARG A 220 13.55 -16.95 4.38
C ARG A 220 13.93 -18.32 4.93
N LYS A 221 14.21 -19.27 4.03
CA LYS A 221 14.69 -20.63 4.38
C LYS A 221 16.08 -20.62 4.99
#